data_b599b2d33dbae6a3bce068e1f4c10d77
#
_entry.id   b599b2d33dbae6a3bce068e1f4c10d77
#
_cell.length_a   1.000
_cell.length_b   1.000
_cell.length_c   1.000
_cell.angle_alpha   90.00
_cell.angle_beta   90.00
_cell.angle_gamma   90.00
#
_symmetry.space_group_name_H-M   'P 1'
#
loop_
_entity.id
_entity.type
_entity.pdbx_description
1 polymer ?
#
loop_
_entity_poly.entity_id
_entity_poly.type
_entity_poly.pdbx_seq_one_letter_code
_entity_poly.pdbx_strand_id
1 'polypeptide(L)'
;MSVRAFFHAAKVEDISSPFDTIHLKVFYPAQMSGSELEQNMGIVPANSQLAPFKVIIIFNGFNCGPELYQWLAVKLAERGFVVVTFTWVAQSQTGIGALTPGVDIKNWAPNTYGTAPTASALPTILAALEHLQSDGVLAGLLDLQNVILGGHSAGGRVAIESASPQFFPQVVGAFAYGAHTAAGVQMGYESGSILPLPDSLPLMLIAGTRDGVIANSSHRYGVTWEQPTTPVARTFGEALAGGRSDSYLLLLEGANHFSIAHPFDSTTGRPFLDFTATQPEAQLRDLIAEAIGLFIGTHVCQQATAFDALNKLLISKNPLIASFERK
;
A
#
# COMPACT_ATOMS: atom_id res chain seq x y z
N MET A 1 9.08 -21.21 -1.83
CA MET A 1 10.13 -20.30 -1.31
C MET A 1 9.84 -20.04 0.15
N SER A 2 10.87 -20.00 1.02
CA SER A 2 10.68 -19.65 2.44
C SER A 2 10.70 -18.13 2.59
N VAL A 3 9.84 -17.60 3.46
CA VAL A 3 9.82 -16.17 3.82
C VAL A 3 10.11 -16.05 5.31
N ARG A 4 10.99 -15.14 5.67
CA ARG A 4 11.27 -14.79 7.06
C ARG A 4 11.02 -13.31 7.28
N ALA A 5 10.90 -12.92 8.54
CA ALA A 5 10.77 -11.52 8.90
C ALA A 5 11.53 -11.23 10.19
N PHE A 6 11.94 -9.97 10.32
CA PHE A 6 12.50 -9.42 11.56
C PHE A 6 11.89 -8.05 11.85
N PHE A 7 12.12 -7.56 13.05
CA PHE A 7 11.66 -6.24 13.47
C PHE A 7 12.84 -5.27 13.53
N HIS A 8 12.56 -4.01 13.18
CA HIS A 8 13.53 -2.91 13.29
C HIS A 8 12.81 -1.67 13.81
N ALA A 9 13.47 -0.88 14.65
CA ALA A 9 12.93 0.37 15.19
C ALA A 9 13.64 1.56 14.54
N ALA A 10 12.87 2.50 14.00
CA ALA A 10 13.38 3.73 13.39
C ALA A 10 12.86 4.94 14.15
N LYS A 11 13.75 5.89 14.46
CA LYS A 11 13.42 7.13 15.14
C LYS A 11 13.00 8.20 14.14
N VAL A 12 11.89 8.88 14.45
CA VAL A 12 11.42 10.06 13.72
C VAL A 12 11.99 11.29 14.40
N GLU A 13 12.72 12.08 13.64
CA GLU A 13 13.25 13.35 14.12
C GLU A 13 12.10 14.34 14.40
N ASP A 14 12.32 15.27 15.32
CA ASP A 14 11.38 16.35 15.69
C ASP A 14 10.05 15.88 16.30
N ILE A 15 9.91 14.61 16.65
CA ILE A 15 8.76 14.08 17.39
C ILE A 15 9.21 13.62 18.77
N SER A 16 8.43 13.98 19.80
CA SER A 16 8.74 13.60 21.18
C SER A 16 8.25 12.19 21.51
N SER A 17 9.02 11.50 22.38
CA SER A 17 8.57 10.23 22.97
C SER A 17 7.21 10.43 23.68
N PRO A 18 6.31 9.43 23.63
CA PRO A 18 6.48 8.08 23.11
C PRO A 18 6.12 7.90 21.61
N PHE A 19 5.89 8.99 20.86
CA PHE A 19 5.39 8.93 19.49
C PHE A 19 6.51 8.99 18.44
N ASP A 20 7.77 9.02 18.85
CA ASP A 20 8.95 9.22 18.01
C ASP A 20 9.49 7.94 17.35
N THR A 21 8.81 6.81 17.45
CA THR A 21 9.33 5.54 16.97
C THR A 21 8.38 4.85 16.00
N ILE A 22 8.90 4.53 14.83
CA ILE A 22 8.25 3.64 13.86
C ILE A 22 8.83 2.24 14.01
N HIS A 23 7.98 1.25 14.26
CA HIS A 23 8.36 -0.15 14.32
C HIS A 23 8.11 -0.81 12.98
N LEU A 24 9.18 -1.23 12.31
CA LEU A 24 9.12 -1.92 11.02
C LEU A 24 9.07 -3.43 11.24
N LYS A 25 8.30 -4.12 10.42
CA LYS A 25 8.41 -5.56 10.20
C LYS A 25 8.83 -5.79 8.76
N VAL A 26 10.03 -6.34 8.58
CA VAL A 26 10.68 -6.51 7.28
C VAL A 26 10.62 -7.97 6.88
N PHE A 27 9.89 -8.28 5.82
CA PHE A 27 9.76 -9.62 5.24
C PHE A 27 10.74 -9.77 4.08
N TYR A 28 11.37 -10.94 3.97
CA TYR A 28 12.36 -11.19 2.94
C TYR A 28 12.36 -12.65 2.47
N PRO A 29 12.70 -12.90 1.20
CA PRO A 29 12.97 -14.23 0.70
C PRO A 29 14.15 -14.84 1.43
N ALA A 30 13.96 -16.01 2.04
CA ALA A 30 14.96 -16.66 2.85
C ALA A 30 15.36 -18.01 2.27
N GLN A 31 16.60 -18.41 2.54
CA GLN A 31 17.13 -19.71 2.16
C GLN A 31 17.63 -20.45 3.39
N MET A 32 16.95 -21.53 3.74
CA MET A 32 17.39 -22.39 4.84
C MET A 32 18.74 -23.03 4.50
N SER A 33 19.71 -22.90 5.37
CA SER A 33 21.06 -23.48 5.23
C SER A 33 21.32 -24.64 6.18
N GLY A 34 20.49 -24.78 7.23
CA GLY A 34 20.70 -25.75 8.30
C GLY A 34 21.85 -25.39 9.24
N SER A 35 22.30 -24.13 9.24
CA SER A 35 23.41 -23.64 10.06
C SER A 35 23.08 -23.67 11.57
N GLU A 36 24.11 -23.68 12.42
CA GLU A 36 23.94 -23.56 13.87
C GLU A 36 23.20 -22.25 14.25
N LEU A 37 23.43 -21.18 13.51
CA LEU A 37 22.77 -19.90 13.74
C LEU A 37 21.25 -20.00 13.49
N GLU A 38 20.82 -20.70 12.45
CA GLU A 38 19.41 -21.00 12.21
C GLU A 38 18.79 -21.83 13.34
N GLN A 39 19.51 -22.90 13.74
CA GLN A 39 19.01 -23.84 14.74
C GLN A 39 18.90 -23.21 16.14
N ASN A 40 19.89 -22.41 16.53
CA ASN A 40 19.98 -21.85 17.88
C ASN A 40 19.25 -20.51 18.04
N MET A 41 19.20 -19.69 16.99
CA MET A 41 18.68 -18.30 17.07
C MET A 41 17.52 -18.03 16.12
N GLY A 42 17.18 -18.95 15.22
CA GLY A 42 16.13 -18.77 14.23
C GLY A 42 16.46 -17.71 13.17
N ILE A 43 17.73 -17.29 13.06
CA ILE A 43 18.19 -16.34 12.05
C ILE A 43 18.49 -17.12 10.77
N VAL A 44 17.66 -16.89 9.75
CA VAL A 44 17.79 -17.53 8.45
C VAL A 44 18.34 -16.51 7.46
N PRO A 45 19.40 -16.81 6.69
CA PRO A 45 19.95 -15.88 5.72
C PRO A 45 18.94 -15.55 4.60
N ALA A 46 19.06 -14.36 4.03
CA ALA A 46 18.33 -14.01 2.83
C ALA A 46 18.82 -14.85 1.63
N ASN A 47 17.91 -15.17 0.72
CA ASN A 47 18.26 -15.87 -0.52
C ASN A 47 18.98 -14.93 -1.49
N SER A 48 20.29 -14.81 -1.36
CA SER A 48 21.12 -13.92 -2.17
C SER A 48 21.07 -14.20 -3.68
N GLN A 49 20.62 -15.39 -4.10
CA GLN A 49 20.45 -15.68 -5.53
C GLN A 49 19.31 -14.88 -6.19
N LEU A 50 18.42 -14.32 -5.38
CA LEU A 50 17.31 -13.48 -5.84
C LEU A 50 17.61 -11.99 -5.70
N ALA A 51 18.76 -11.64 -5.10
CA ALA A 51 19.16 -10.24 -4.93
C ALA A 51 19.66 -9.64 -6.26
N PRO A 52 19.62 -8.29 -6.42
CA PRO A 52 19.18 -7.34 -5.43
C PRO A 52 17.65 -7.28 -5.30
N PHE A 53 17.14 -7.21 -4.05
CA PHE A 53 15.72 -7.20 -3.77
C PHE A 53 15.13 -5.80 -3.92
N LYS A 54 14.14 -5.63 -4.80
CA LYS A 54 13.31 -4.45 -4.82
C LYS A 54 12.45 -4.39 -3.56
N VAL A 55 12.16 -3.20 -3.08
CA VAL A 55 11.47 -3.01 -1.80
C VAL A 55 10.04 -2.54 -2.02
N ILE A 56 9.10 -3.14 -1.29
CA ILE A 56 7.70 -2.71 -1.23
C ILE A 56 7.42 -2.22 0.19
N ILE A 57 6.89 -1.00 0.32
CA ILE A 57 6.47 -0.43 1.61
C ILE A 57 4.94 -0.37 1.62
N ILE A 58 4.30 -1.05 2.58
CA ILE A 58 2.83 -1.10 2.71
C ILE A 58 2.39 -0.14 3.82
N PHE A 59 1.64 0.88 3.44
CA PHE A 59 1.01 1.85 4.33
C PHE A 59 -0.34 1.31 4.81
N ASN A 60 -0.51 1.19 6.10
CA ASN A 60 -1.73 0.69 6.74
C ASN A 60 -2.87 1.71 6.64
N GLY A 61 -4.11 1.23 6.71
CA GLY A 61 -5.28 2.08 6.90
C GLY A 61 -5.22 2.84 8.24
N PHE A 62 -5.97 3.93 8.37
CA PHE A 62 -6.03 4.67 9.64
C PHE A 62 -6.54 3.76 10.77
N ASN A 63 -5.78 3.72 11.85
CA ASN A 63 -6.01 2.86 13.02
C ASN A 63 -6.19 1.37 12.66
N CYS A 64 -5.41 0.89 11.67
CA CYS A 64 -5.32 -0.51 11.27
C CYS A 64 -3.92 -1.04 11.55
N GLY A 65 -3.81 -2.18 12.20
CA GLY A 65 -2.53 -2.80 12.51
C GLY A 65 -1.86 -3.42 11.26
N PRO A 66 -0.52 -3.47 11.20
CA PRO A 66 0.21 -4.03 10.06
C PRO A 66 0.02 -5.55 9.91
N GLU A 67 -0.41 -6.24 10.96
CA GLU A 67 -0.76 -7.66 10.93
C GLU A 67 -1.86 -7.99 9.93
N LEU A 68 -2.77 -7.05 9.65
CA LEU A 68 -3.84 -7.20 8.66
C LEU A 68 -3.31 -7.41 7.23
N TYR A 69 -2.09 -6.98 6.96
CA TYR A 69 -1.45 -7.04 5.63
C TYR A 69 -0.30 -8.04 5.57
N GLN A 70 -0.03 -8.78 6.66
CA GLN A 70 1.08 -9.73 6.72
C GLN A 70 0.97 -10.82 5.65
N TRP A 71 -0.23 -11.31 5.38
CA TRP A 71 -0.48 -12.30 4.35
C TRP A 71 -0.03 -11.80 2.95
N LEU A 72 -0.32 -10.53 2.63
CA LEU A 72 0.08 -9.90 1.37
C LEU A 72 1.59 -9.71 1.33
N ALA A 73 2.19 -9.26 2.44
CA ALA A 73 3.64 -9.12 2.55
C ALA A 73 4.36 -10.45 2.31
N VAL A 74 3.86 -11.56 2.85
CA VAL A 74 4.39 -12.91 2.59
C VAL A 74 4.24 -13.28 1.12
N LYS A 75 3.06 -13.11 0.52
CA LYS A 75 2.82 -13.41 -0.92
C LYS A 75 3.73 -12.61 -1.85
N LEU A 76 4.01 -11.35 -1.54
CA LEU A 76 4.92 -10.52 -2.33
C LEU A 76 6.39 -10.91 -2.09
N ALA A 77 6.77 -11.25 -0.85
CA ALA A 77 8.11 -11.76 -0.56
C ALA A 77 8.37 -13.11 -1.23
N GLU A 78 7.37 -13.98 -1.36
CA GLU A 78 7.46 -15.21 -2.15
C GLU A 78 7.74 -14.96 -3.65
N ARG A 79 7.49 -13.74 -4.14
CA ARG A 79 7.82 -13.31 -5.51
C ARG A 79 9.21 -12.68 -5.65
N GLY A 80 10.00 -12.64 -4.57
CA GLY A 80 11.38 -12.12 -4.58
C GLY A 80 11.51 -10.67 -4.14
N PHE A 81 10.52 -10.09 -3.46
CA PHE A 81 10.59 -8.74 -2.93
C PHE A 81 10.98 -8.74 -1.44
N VAL A 82 11.63 -7.67 -0.99
CA VAL A 82 11.62 -7.31 0.42
C VAL A 82 10.39 -6.45 0.68
N VAL A 83 9.59 -6.81 1.70
CA VAL A 83 8.34 -6.11 1.98
C VAL A 83 8.37 -5.56 3.40
N VAL A 84 8.04 -4.29 3.54
CA VAL A 84 8.02 -3.58 4.83
C VAL A 84 6.59 -3.22 5.19
N THR A 85 6.15 -3.66 6.34
CA THR A 85 4.97 -3.12 7.03
C THR A 85 5.43 -2.40 8.28
N PHE A 86 4.63 -1.49 8.83
CA PHE A 86 5.06 -0.72 9.99
C PHE A 86 3.92 -0.40 10.95
N THR A 87 4.30 -0.15 12.19
CA THR A 87 3.44 0.38 13.25
C THR A 87 4.00 1.73 13.68
N TRP A 88 3.17 2.75 13.62
CA TRP A 88 3.47 4.06 14.19
C TRP A 88 2.26 4.57 14.96
N VAL A 89 2.44 4.77 16.25
CA VAL A 89 1.40 5.37 17.11
C VAL A 89 1.56 6.88 17.10
N ALA A 90 0.49 7.58 16.77
CA ALA A 90 0.44 9.03 16.87
C ALA A 90 -0.71 9.47 17.79
N GLN A 91 -0.57 10.62 18.40
CA GLN A 91 -1.66 11.23 19.17
C GLN A 91 -2.69 11.82 18.19
N SER A 92 -3.95 11.40 18.33
CA SER A 92 -5.05 12.00 17.57
C SER A 92 -5.39 13.39 18.11
N GLN A 93 -6.17 14.15 17.36
CA GLN A 93 -6.68 15.47 17.80
C GLN A 93 -7.52 15.38 19.10
N THR A 94 -8.06 14.21 19.42
CA THR A 94 -8.81 13.97 20.66
C THR A 94 -7.91 13.55 21.82
N GLY A 95 -6.59 13.49 21.64
CA GLY A 95 -5.63 13.05 22.64
C GLY A 95 -5.50 11.53 22.80
N ILE A 96 -6.27 10.75 22.05
CA ILE A 96 -6.21 9.29 22.06
C ILE A 96 -5.11 8.82 21.10
N GLY A 97 -4.27 7.88 21.56
CA GLY A 97 -3.29 7.23 20.68
C GLY A 97 -3.99 6.38 19.61
N ALA A 98 -3.52 6.48 18.38
CA ALA A 98 -4.04 5.72 17.25
C ALA A 98 -2.90 5.34 16.30
N LEU A 99 -3.07 4.25 15.56
CA LEU A 99 -2.14 3.88 14.50
C LEU A 99 -2.31 4.84 13.32
N THR A 100 -1.24 5.55 12.96
CA THR A 100 -1.21 6.42 11.79
C THR A 100 -0.72 5.67 10.57
N PRO A 101 -1.27 5.95 9.37
CA PRO A 101 -0.68 5.50 8.11
C PRO A 101 0.60 6.29 7.73
N GLY A 102 1.15 7.09 8.63
CA GLY A 102 2.33 7.93 8.34
C GLY A 102 1.99 9.09 7.40
N VAL A 103 0.88 9.78 7.66
CA VAL A 103 0.40 10.90 6.84
C VAL A 103 0.64 12.25 7.50
N ASP A 104 1.13 13.21 6.73
CA ASP A 104 1.06 14.63 7.07
C ASP A 104 -0.23 15.25 6.49
N ILE A 105 -1.25 15.35 7.33
CA ILE A 105 -2.56 15.89 6.91
C ILE A 105 -2.53 17.37 6.53
N LYS A 106 -1.48 18.12 6.92
CA LYS A 106 -1.32 19.53 6.50
C LYS A 106 -1.12 19.64 5.00
N ASN A 107 -0.50 18.61 4.40
CA ASN A 107 -0.28 18.55 2.96
C ASN A 107 -1.55 18.17 2.16
N TRP A 108 -2.68 17.95 2.82
CA TRP A 108 -3.98 17.81 2.16
C TRP A 108 -4.77 19.12 2.06
N ALA A 109 -4.26 20.24 2.58
CA ALA A 109 -4.94 21.52 2.47
C ALA A 109 -4.78 22.12 1.06
N PRO A 110 -5.73 22.96 0.58
CA PRO A 110 -5.73 23.49 -0.79
C PRO A 110 -4.45 24.25 -1.20
N ASN A 111 -3.81 24.88 -0.23
CA ASN A 111 -2.60 25.69 -0.47
C ASN A 111 -1.28 24.89 -0.39
N THR A 112 -1.33 23.65 0.04
CA THR A 112 -0.15 22.79 0.22
C THR A 112 -0.20 21.50 -0.60
N TYR A 113 -1.38 21.10 -1.05
CA TYR A 113 -1.53 19.87 -1.81
C TYR A 113 -0.65 19.85 -3.09
N GLY A 114 0.10 18.78 -3.25
CA GLY A 114 1.02 18.61 -4.39
C GLY A 114 2.33 19.41 -4.30
N THR A 115 2.54 20.22 -3.26
CA THR A 115 3.81 20.96 -3.06
C THR A 115 4.83 20.20 -2.23
N ALA A 116 4.36 19.25 -1.41
CA ALA A 116 5.17 18.37 -0.59
C ALA A 116 4.53 16.97 -0.51
N PRO A 117 5.31 15.93 -0.20
CA PRO A 117 4.78 14.57 -0.06
C PRO A 117 3.84 14.47 1.15
N THR A 118 2.80 13.64 1.04
CA THR A 118 1.91 13.35 2.17
C THR A 118 2.44 12.25 3.08
N ALA A 119 3.40 11.44 2.61
CA ALA A 119 4.01 10.33 3.36
C ALA A 119 5.06 10.81 4.37
N SER A 120 4.63 11.16 5.59
CA SER A 120 5.54 11.60 6.66
C SER A 120 6.40 10.48 7.25
N ALA A 121 5.97 9.22 7.16
CA ALA A 121 6.75 8.06 7.62
C ALA A 121 7.87 7.67 6.63
N LEU A 122 7.71 7.98 5.35
CA LEU A 122 8.56 7.43 4.28
C LEU A 122 10.04 7.81 4.40
N PRO A 123 10.42 9.06 4.71
CA PRO A 123 11.83 9.43 4.89
C PRO A 123 12.53 8.57 5.97
N THR A 124 11.89 8.40 7.12
CA THR A 124 12.42 7.60 8.23
C THR A 124 12.52 6.11 7.86
N ILE A 125 11.53 5.58 7.14
CA ILE A 125 11.57 4.18 6.68
C ILE A 125 12.70 3.97 5.66
N LEU A 126 12.91 4.91 4.73
CA LEU A 126 13.98 4.83 3.75
C LEU A 126 15.35 4.89 4.40
N ALA A 127 15.57 5.80 5.36
CA ALA A 127 16.81 5.86 6.14
C ALA A 127 17.10 4.57 6.91
N ALA A 128 16.06 3.95 7.48
CA ALA A 128 16.18 2.65 8.14
C ALA A 128 16.59 1.53 7.16
N LEU A 129 16.05 1.55 5.93
CA LEU A 129 16.43 0.60 4.88
C LEU A 129 17.87 0.80 4.41
N GLU A 130 18.37 2.03 4.33
CA GLU A 130 19.78 2.33 4.06
C GLU A 130 20.70 1.77 5.15
N HIS A 131 20.26 1.83 6.41
CA HIS A 131 20.98 1.19 7.50
C HIS A 131 21.00 -0.33 7.36
N LEU A 132 19.87 -0.96 7.05
CA LEU A 132 19.75 -2.41 6.81
C LEU A 132 20.52 -2.88 5.57
N GLN A 133 20.78 -2.00 4.60
CA GLN A 133 21.67 -2.27 3.47
C GLN A 133 23.14 -2.42 3.91
N SER A 134 23.50 -1.86 5.06
CA SER A 134 24.88 -1.87 5.57
C SER A 134 25.13 -2.97 6.60
N ASP A 135 24.08 -3.50 7.25
CA ASP A 135 24.20 -4.47 8.33
C ASP A 135 23.06 -5.49 8.35
N GLY A 136 23.33 -6.65 8.97
CA GLY A 136 22.35 -7.72 9.18
C GLY A 136 22.14 -8.63 7.97
N VAL A 137 21.01 -9.34 7.97
CA VAL A 137 20.69 -10.39 6.98
C VAL A 137 20.41 -9.85 5.57
N LEU A 138 20.21 -8.54 5.43
CA LEU A 138 19.95 -7.87 4.14
C LEU A 138 21.13 -7.03 3.65
N ALA A 139 22.28 -7.07 4.34
CA ALA A 139 23.45 -6.27 3.99
C ALA A 139 23.91 -6.53 2.54
N GLY A 140 23.97 -5.48 1.73
CA GLY A 140 24.35 -5.54 0.31
C GLY A 140 23.31 -6.15 -0.63
N LEU A 141 22.10 -6.46 -0.15
CA LEU A 141 21.11 -7.22 -0.93
C LEU A 141 19.89 -6.40 -1.37
N LEU A 142 19.72 -5.16 -0.90
CA LEU A 142 18.56 -4.32 -1.24
C LEU A 142 18.81 -3.51 -2.52
N ASP A 143 17.77 -3.38 -3.33
CA ASP A 143 17.70 -2.41 -4.45
C ASP A 143 16.87 -1.20 -3.99
N LEU A 144 17.56 -0.27 -3.32
CA LEU A 144 16.92 0.94 -2.79
C LEU A 144 16.64 2.02 -3.85
N GLN A 145 17.02 1.77 -5.10
CA GLN A 145 16.66 2.65 -6.23
C GLN A 145 15.32 2.24 -6.87
N ASN A 146 14.75 1.12 -6.46
CA ASN A 146 13.49 0.60 -6.99
C ASN A 146 12.53 0.25 -5.85
N VAL A 147 11.96 1.29 -5.23
CA VAL A 147 10.98 1.21 -4.14
C VAL A 147 9.56 1.34 -4.68
N ILE A 148 8.67 0.45 -4.27
CA ILE A 148 7.25 0.46 -4.61
C ILE A 148 6.46 0.85 -3.37
N LEU A 149 5.52 1.78 -3.51
CA LEU A 149 4.61 2.15 -2.43
C LEU A 149 3.29 1.40 -2.60
N GLY A 150 2.81 0.80 -1.54
CA GLY A 150 1.51 0.16 -1.51
C GLY A 150 0.71 0.60 -0.29
N GLY A 151 -0.62 0.49 -0.34
CA GLY A 151 -1.38 0.78 0.87
C GLY A 151 -2.87 0.52 0.77
N HIS A 152 -3.52 0.65 1.93
CA HIS A 152 -4.94 0.46 2.11
C HIS A 152 -5.59 1.73 2.66
N SER A 153 -6.76 2.11 2.12
CA SER A 153 -7.56 3.22 2.67
C SER A 153 -6.74 4.52 2.74
N ALA A 154 -6.63 5.15 3.91
CA ALA A 154 -5.80 6.34 4.11
C ALA A 154 -4.33 6.10 3.75
N GLY A 155 -3.75 4.93 4.06
CA GLY A 155 -2.40 4.58 3.66
C GLY A 155 -2.26 4.35 2.16
N GLY A 156 -3.31 3.83 1.51
CA GLY A 156 -3.36 3.75 0.05
C GLY A 156 -3.32 5.13 -0.60
N ARG A 157 -4.06 6.08 -0.04
CA ARG A 157 -4.03 7.48 -0.49
C ARG A 157 -2.62 8.08 -0.32
N VAL A 158 -1.99 7.90 0.84
CA VAL A 158 -0.61 8.34 1.09
C VAL A 158 0.36 7.75 0.07
N ALA A 159 0.24 6.45 -0.24
CA ALA A 159 1.10 5.76 -1.20
C ALA A 159 0.99 6.37 -2.61
N ILE A 160 -0.23 6.56 -3.12
CA ILE A 160 -0.43 7.08 -4.48
C ILE A 160 -0.11 8.57 -4.62
N GLU A 161 -0.39 9.39 -3.60
CA GLU A 161 -0.06 10.82 -3.60
C GLU A 161 1.45 11.08 -3.48
N SER A 162 2.20 10.14 -2.88
CA SER A 162 3.64 10.25 -2.69
C SER A 162 4.46 9.50 -3.75
N ALA A 163 3.80 8.84 -4.71
CA ALA A 163 4.46 8.12 -5.80
C ALA A 163 4.96 9.08 -6.89
N SER A 164 5.95 9.89 -6.55
CA SER A 164 6.55 10.88 -7.44
C SER A 164 8.08 10.89 -7.30
N PRO A 165 8.82 10.76 -8.41
CA PRO A 165 10.28 10.93 -8.39
C PRO A 165 10.72 12.33 -7.96
N GLN A 166 9.84 13.31 -8.05
CA GLN A 166 10.09 14.66 -7.58
C GLN A 166 10.23 14.72 -6.05
N PHE A 167 9.45 13.88 -5.34
CA PHE A 167 9.52 13.79 -3.88
C PHE A 167 10.49 12.71 -3.41
N PHE A 168 10.45 11.55 -4.08
CA PHE A 168 11.24 10.38 -3.73
C PHE A 168 11.80 9.76 -5.02
N PRO A 169 13.03 10.12 -5.41
CA PRO A 169 13.63 9.66 -6.67
C PRO A 169 13.71 8.13 -6.81
N GLN A 170 13.78 7.43 -5.69
CA GLN A 170 13.85 5.96 -5.64
C GLN A 170 12.49 5.27 -5.80
N VAL A 171 11.36 6.00 -5.77
CA VAL A 171 10.04 5.42 -5.94
C VAL A 171 9.76 5.22 -7.43
N VAL A 172 9.35 4.00 -7.80
CA VAL A 172 9.18 3.57 -9.20
C VAL A 172 7.78 3.08 -9.54
N GLY A 173 6.85 3.07 -8.60
CA GLY A 173 5.46 2.71 -8.83
C GLY A 173 4.66 2.63 -7.54
N ALA A 174 3.34 2.58 -7.66
CA ALA A 174 2.46 2.44 -6.50
C ALA A 174 1.22 1.60 -6.77
N PHE A 175 0.62 1.06 -5.70
CA PHE A 175 -0.71 0.46 -5.73
C PHE A 175 -1.52 0.85 -4.48
N ALA A 176 -2.84 0.88 -4.62
CA ALA A 176 -3.72 1.17 -3.50
C ALA A 176 -5.01 0.36 -3.55
N TYR A 177 -5.45 -0.10 -2.39
CA TYR A 177 -6.75 -0.75 -2.20
C TYR A 177 -7.69 0.16 -1.41
N GLY A 178 -8.92 0.36 -1.90
CA GLY A 178 -9.96 1.13 -1.21
C GLY A 178 -9.55 2.59 -0.93
N ALA A 179 -8.80 3.22 -1.85
CA ALA A 179 -8.27 4.55 -1.70
C ALA A 179 -8.64 5.46 -2.88
N HIS A 180 -8.83 6.74 -2.61
CA HIS A 180 -9.21 7.75 -3.59
C HIS A 180 -8.71 9.14 -3.18
N THR A 181 -8.68 10.10 -4.12
CA THR A 181 -8.23 11.48 -3.87
C THR A 181 -9.38 12.48 -3.75
N ALA A 182 -10.61 12.02 -3.50
CA ALA A 182 -11.67 12.96 -3.19
C ALA A 182 -11.29 13.87 -2.02
N ALA A 183 -11.54 15.16 -2.17
CA ALA A 183 -11.12 16.18 -1.22
C ALA A 183 -12.18 16.44 -0.16
N GLY A 184 -11.78 16.50 1.10
CA GLY A 184 -12.69 16.77 2.21
C GLY A 184 -13.16 18.24 2.24
N VAL A 185 -14.47 18.46 2.28
CA VAL A 185 -15.03 19.82 2.38
C VAL A 185 -14.60 20.55 3.66
N GLN A 186 -14.31 19.81 4.71
CA GLN A 186 -13.80 20.37 5.97
C GLN A 186 -12.39 20.97 5.84
N MET A 187 -11.65 20.61 4.78
CA MET A 187 -10.34 21.16 4.47
C MET A 187 -10.41 22.40 3.56
N GLY A 188 -11.61 22.84 3.18
CA GLY A 188 -11.83 24.01 2.36
C GLY A 188 -11.97 23.72 0.85
N TYR A 189 -12.13 22.48 0.47
CA TYR A 189 -12.38 22.12 -0.93
C TYR A 189 -13.87 22.18 -1.29
N GLU A 190 -14.16 22.41 -2.57
CA GLU A 190 -15.51 22.30 -3.10
C GLU A 190 -16.03 20.87 -3.05
N SER A 191 -17.35 20.74 -2.89
CA SER A 191 -18.02 19.45 -2.83
C SER A 191 -17.70 18.58 -4.05
N GLY A 192 -17.32 17.33 -3.81
CA GLY A 192 -17.05 16.34 -4.85
C GLY A 192 -15.76 16.56 -5.64
N SER A 193 -14.86 17.45 -5.21
CA SER A 193 -13.55 17.64 -5.87
C SER A 193 -12.71 16.37 -5.82
N ILE A 194 -12.03 16.05 -6.91
CA ILE A 194 -11.00 15.02 -7.00
C ILE A 194 -9.65 15.72 -7.15
N LEU A 195 -8.70 15.41 -6.29
CA LEU A 195 -7.37 16.02 -6.33
C LEU A 195 -6.48 15.28 -7.34
N PRO A 196 -5.63 16.00 -8.08
CA PRO A 196 -4.73 15.40 -9.05
C PRO A 196 -3.69 14.50 -8.37
N LEU A 197 -3.24 13.46 -9.06
CA LEU A 197 -2.14 12.59 -8.64
C LEU A 197 -0.87 12.89 -9.42
N PRO A 198 0.31 12.59 -8.86
CA PRO A 198 1.52 12.43 -9.67
C PRO A 198 1.28 11.37 -10.74
N ASP A 199 1.55 11.70 -12.00
CA ASP A 199 1.24 10.84 -13.16
C ASP A 199 2.50 10.50 -13.98
N SER A 200 3.61 10.24 -13.30
CA SER A 200 4.87 9.88 -13.95
C SER A 200 5.29 8.42 -13.74
N LEU A 201 4.60 7.71 -12.86
CA LEU A 201 4.94 6.34 -12.47
C LEU A 201 3.76 5.39 -12.70
N PRO A 202 4.01 4.09 -12.90
CA PRO A 202 2.98 3.06 -12.92
C PRO A 202 2.12 3.07 -11.66
N LEU A 203 0.80 2.96 -11.83
CA LEU A 203 -0.17 3.02 -10.73
C LEU A 203 -1.25 1.96 -10.88
N MET A 204 -1.57 1.25 -9.78
CA MET A 204 -2.73 0.36 -9.73
C MET A 204 -3.68 0.77 -8.61
N LEU A 205 -4.92 1.09 -8.96
CA LEU A 205 -6.02 1.31 -8.03
C LEU A 205 -6.91 0.07 -7.99
N ILE A 206 -7.24 -0.41 -6.80
CA ILE A 206 -8.12 -1.56 -6.58
C ILE A 206 -9.25 -1.13 -5.64
N ALA A 207 -10.49 -1.47 -5.98
CA ALA A 207 -11.64 -1.16 -5.13
C ALA A 207 -12.69 -2.28 -5.17
N GLY A 208 -13.41 -2.43 -4.07
CA GLY A 208 -14.50 -3.41 -3.96
C GLY A 208 -15.88 -2.79 -4.24
N THR A 209 -16.74 -3.54 -4.93
CA THR A 209 -18.13 -3.10 -5.22
C THR A 209 -19.01 -3.01 -3.96
N ARG A 210 -18.53 -3.53 -2.84
CA ARG A 210 -19.21 -3.53 -1.53
C ARG A 210 -18.46 -2.70 -0.46
N ASP A 211 -17.64 -1.73 -0.86
CA ASP A 211 -16.90 -0.86 0.08
C ASP A 211 -17.86 0.09 0.82
N GLY A 212 -18.35 -0.38 1.97
CA GLY A 212 -19.27 0.39 2.82
C GLY A 212 -18.58 1.56 3.52
N VAL A 213 -17.28 1.48 3.81
CA VAL A 213 -16.55 2.57 4.46
C VAL A 213 -16.48 3.79 3.55
N ILE A 214 -16.19 3.60 2.27
CA ILE A 214 -16.22 4.68 1.27
C ILE A 214 -17.64 5.22 1.12
N ALA A 215 -18.64 4.35 0.92
CA ALA A 215 -20.02 4.76 0.70
C ALA A 215 -20.55 5.58 1.89
N ASN A 216 -20.40 5.07 3.11
CA ASN A 216 -20.91 5.69 4.34
C ASN A 216 -20.07 6.91 4.80
N SER A 217 -18.94 7.20 4.16
CA SER A 217 -18.11 8.38 4.42
C SER A 217 -18.33 9.52 3.40
N SER A 218 -19.22 9.37 2.45
CA SER A 218 -19.45 10.29 1.32
C SER A 218 -19.76 11.73 1.77
N HIS A 219 -20.44 11.90 2.92
CA HIS A 219 -20.74 13.21 3.51
C HIS A 219 -19.49 14.07 3.78
N ARG A 220 -18.30 13.44 3.99
CA ARG A 220 -17.03 14.16 4.19
C ARG A 220 -16.60 14.95 2.95
N TYR A 221 -17.09 14.54 1.81
CA TYR A 221 -16.77 15.10 0.48
C TYR A 221 -17.91 15.97 -0.07
N GLY A 222 -18.96 16.22 0.76
CA GLY A 222 -20.12 17.05 0.40
C GLY A 222 -21.02 16.43 -0.69
N VAL A 223 -20.94 15.11 -0.87
CA VAL A 223 -21.68 14.39 -1.91
C VAL A 223 -22.31 13.12 -1.35
N THR A 224 -23.16 12.47 -2.16
CA THR A 224 -23.54 11.07 -1.98
C THR A 224 -23.02 10.31 -3.19
N TRP A 225 -22.18 9.29 -2.96
CA TRP A 225 -21.67 8.47 -4.05
C TRP A 225 -22.76 7.55 -4.59
N GLU A 226 -22.88 7.45 -5.91
CA GLU A 226 -23.83 6.54 -6.58
C GLU A 226 -23.50 5.08 -6.31
N GLN A 227 -22.19 4.76 -6.30
CA GLN A 227 -21.66 3.44 -6.00
C GLN A 227 -20.47 3.56 -5.03
N PRO A 228 -20.17 2.54 -4.21
CA PRO A 228 -18.98 2.52 -3.36
C PRO A 228 -17.68 2.76 -4.11
N THR A 229 -17.61 2.32 -5.37
CA THR A 229 -16.43 2.46 -6.24
C THR A 229 -16.31 3.82 -6.92
N THR A 230 -17.37 4.65 -6.92
CA THR A 230 -17.41 5.95 -7.62
C THR A 230 -16.19 6.82 -7.35
N PRO A 231 -15.76 7.10 -6.09
CA PRO A 231 -14.63 8.01 -5.87
C PRO A 231 -13.30 7.42 -6.34
N VAL A 232 -13.13 6.09 -6.32
CA VAL A 232 -11.91 5.44 -6.84
C VAL A 232 -11.89 5.51 -8.37
N ALA A 233 -13.01 5.22 -9.02
CA ALA A 233 -13.14 5.34 -10.46
C ALA A 233 -12.95 6.80 -10.93
N ARG A 234 -13.51 7.77 -10.21
CA ARG A 234 -13.28 9.19 -10.47
C ARG A 234 -11.82 9.58 -10.29
N THR A 235 -11.15 9.08 -9.24
CA THR A 235 -9.71 9.29 -9.05
C THR A 235 -8.94 8.77 -10.25
N PHE A 236 -9.22 7.56 -10.71
CA PHE A 236 -8.60 7.02 -11.92
C PHE A 236 -8.92 7.87 -13.16
N GLY A 237 -10.18 8.27 -13.34
CA GLY A 237 -10.65 9.04 -14.49
C GLY A 237 -10.12 10.47 -14.56
N GLU A 238 -10.12 11.17 -13.42
CA GLU A 238 -9.92 12.62 -13.33
C GLU A 238 -8.53 13.03 -12.79
N ALA A 239 -7.94 12.21 -11.90
CA ALA A 239 -6.67 12.56 -11.26
C ALA A 239 -5.42 12.14 -12.05
N LEU A 240 -5.58 11.23 -13.04
CA LEU A 240 -4.52 10.72 -13.90
C LEU A 240 -4.74 11.18 -15.33
N ALA A 241 -3.72 11.74 -15.98
CA ALA A 241 -3.80 12.17 -17.38
C ALA A 241 -3.86 10.96 -18.35
N GLY A 242 -3.15 9.88 -18.01
CA GLY A 242 -3.09 8.68 -18.83
C GLY A 242 -2.12 8.79 -20.02
N GLY A 243 -2.26 7.86 -20.97
CA GLY A 243 -1.46 7.85 -22.21
C GLY A 243 -0.18 7.00 -22.15
N ARG A 244 0.21 6.49 -20.98
CA ARG A 244 1.39 5.60 -20.82
C ARG A 244 1.04 4.12 -20.85
N SER A 245 -0.23 3.78 -20.67
CA SER A 245 -0.71 2.39 -20.60
C SER A 245 -0.11 1.56 -19.45
N ASP A 246 0.23 2.19 -18.34
CA ASP A 246 0.79 1.57 -17.14
C ASP A 246 0.01 1.88 -15.85
N SER A 247 -1.13 2.55 -15.99
CA SER A 247 -2.06 2.82 -14.89
C SER A 247 -3.31 1.96 -15.04
N TYR A 248 -3.75 1.38 -13.92
CA TYR A 248 -4.84 0.40 -13.88
C TYR A 248 -5.87 0.75 -12.81
N LEU A 249 -7.14 0.55 -13.15
CA LEU A 249 -8.24 0.44 -12.19
C LEU A 249 -8.78 -0.99 -12.25
N LEU A 250 -8.83 -1.66 -11.11
CA LEU A 250 -9.41 -3.00 -10.96
C LEU A 250 -10.54 -2.96 -9.94
N LEU A 251 -11.77 -3.19 -10.39
CA LEU A 251 -12.94 -3.28 -9.52
C LEU A 251 -13.25 -4.74 -9.22
N LEU A 252 -13.31 -5.08 -7.93
CA LEU A 252 -13.54 -6.44 -7.45
C LEU A 252 -15.00 -6.63 -7.05
N GLU A 253 -15.65 -7.60 -7.69
CA GLU A 253 -17.04 -7.94 -7.39
C GLU A 253 -17.20 -8.52 -5.98
N GLY A 254 -18.14 -7.97 -5.23
CA GLY A 254 -18.49 -8.44 -3.89
C GLY A 254 -17.43 -8.17 -2.81
N ALA A 255 -16.29 -7.58 -3.14
CA ALA A 255 -15.27 -7.19 -2.17
C ALA A 255 -15.69 -5.94 -1.41
N ASN A 256 -15.36 -5.87 -0.12
CA ASN A 256 -15.59 -4.72 0.74
C ASN A 256 -14.29 -3.99 1.10
N HIS A 257 -14.38 -2.96 1.97
CA HIS A 257 -13.20 -2.17 2.36
C HIS A 257 -12.11 -3.02 3.02
N PHE A 258 -12.50 -3.99 3.85
CA PHE A 258 -11.59 -4.83 4.61
C PHE A 258 -11.27 -6.18 3.93
N SER A 259 -11.68 -6.41 2.68
CA SER A 259 -11.33 -7.65 1.97
C SER A 259 -9.81 -7.85 1.79
N ILE A 260 -9.02 -6.78 1.89
CA ILE A 260 -7.54 -6.86 1.93
C ILE A 260 -6.99 -7.21 3.33
N ALA A 261 -7.80 -7.09 4.39
CA ALA A 261 -7.36 -7.29 5.76
C ALA A 261 -7.51 -8.76 6.19
N HIS A 262 -6.42 -9.36 6.69
CA HIS A 262 -6.46 -10.72 7.24
C HIS A 262 -5.28 -10.96 8.22
N PRO A 263 -5.57 -11.43 9.47
CA PRO A 263 -6.91 -11.69 10.03
C PRO A 263 -7.74 -10.40 10.14
N PHE A 264 -9.07 -10.53 10.07
CA PHE A 264 -9.95 -9.37 10.24
C PHE A 264 -9.97 -8.93 11.72
N ASP A 265 -9.83 -7.63 11.95
CA ASP A 265 -9.95 -7.01 13.27
C ASP A 265 -11.16 -6.07 13.29
N SER A 266 -12.14 -6.40 14.13
CA SER A 266 -13.35 -5.58 14.31
C SER A 266 -13.20 -4.50 15.40
N THR A 267 -12.07 -4.44 16.09
CA THR A 267 -11.87 -3.58 17.27
C THR A 267 -11.24 -2.23 16.94
N THR A 268 -10.57 -2.13 15.80
CA THR A 268 -9.89 -0.91 15.36
C THR A 268 -10.36 -0.47 13.97
N GLY A 269 -9.99 0.74 13.56
CA GLY A 269 -10.49 1.29 12.29
C GLY A 269 -11.99 1.62 12.34
N ARG A 270 -12.69 1.39 11.23
CA ARG A 270 -14.13 1.66 11.10
C ARG A 270 -14.89 0.52 10.40
N PRO A 271 -14.67 -0.75 10.77
CA PRO A 271 -15.33 -1.89 10.12
C PRO A 271 -16.86 -1.89 10.28
N PHE A 272 -17.38 -1.22 11.30
CA PHE A 272 -18.82 -1.03 11.53
C PHE A 272 -19.53 -0.18 10.45
N LEU A 273 -18.77 0.52 9.60
CA LEU A 273 -19.31 1.24 8.44
C LEU A 273 -19.29 0.37 7.17
N ASP A 274 -18.59 -0.76 7.19
CA ASP A 274 -18.42 -1.56 5.99
C ASP A 274 -19.64 -2.43 5.67
N PHE A 275 -19.80 -2.76 4.39
CA PHE A 275 -20.80 -3.74 3.97
C PHE A 275 -20.20 -5.15 4.04
N THR A 276 -21.04 -6.14 4.25
CA THR A 276 -20.59 -7.54 4.21
C THR A 276 -20.11 -7.89 2.81
N ALA A 277 -18.91 -8.48 2.71
CA ALA A 277 -18.43 -9.04 1.47
C ALA A 277 -19.34 -10.19 1.00
N THR A 278 -19.56 -10.30 -0.31
CA THR A 278 -20.46 -11.33 -0.88
C THR A 278 -19.72 -12.42 -1.64
N GLN A 279 -18.42 -12.28 -1.77
CA GLN A 279 -17.54 -13.28 -2.39
C GLN A 279 -16.60 -13.90 -1.36
N PRO A 280 -16.06 -15.11 -1.62
CA PRO A 280 -15.13 -15.76 -0.70
C PRO A 280 -13.86 -14.92 -0.50
N GLU A 281 -13.64 -14.46 0.72
CA GLU A 281 -12.54 -13.54 1.04
C GLU A 281 -11.15 -14.07 0.70
N ALA A 282 -10.93 -15.40 0.87
CA ALA A 282 -9.64 -16.01 0.49
C ALA A 282 -9.37 -15.87 -1.02
N GLN A 283 -10.40 -16.08 -1.86
CA GLN A 283 -10.27 -15.93 -3.30
C GLN A 283 -10.05 -14.47 -3.72
N LEU A 284 -10.73 -13.53 -3.03
CA LEU A 284 -10.48 -12.09 -3.24
C LEU A 284 -9.04 -11.72 -2.89
N ARG A 285 -8.52 -12.20 -1.76
CA ARG A 285 -7.13 -11.98 -1.36
C ARG A 285 -6.14 -12.57 -2.35
N ASP A 286 -6.35 -13.80 -2.81
CA ASP A 286 -5.48 -14.41 -3.82
C ASP A 286 -5.47 -13.59 -5.12
N LEU A 287 -6.64 -13.11 -5.57
CA LEU A 287 -6.74 -12.23 -6.75
C LEU A 287 -6.03 -10.89 -6.55
N ILE A 288 -6.17 -10.26 -5.37
CA ILE A 288 -5.47 -9.01 -5.02
C ILE A 288 -3.95 -9.21 -5.07
N ALA A 289 -3.43 -10.26 -4.42
CA ALA A 289 -2.00 -10.54 -4.41
C ALA A 289 -1.46 -10.87 -5.81
N GLU A 290 -2.23 -11.62 -6.62
CA GLU A 290 -1.89 -11.96 -7.99
C GLU A 290 -1.82 -10.71 -8.86
N ALA A 291 -2.87 -9.87 -8.83
CA ALA A 291 -2.93 -8.64 -9.63
C ALA A 291 -1.78 -7.68 -9.28
N ILE A 292 -1.53 -7.43 -7.98
CA ILE A 292 -0.43 -6.58 -7.51
C ILE A 292 0.92 -7.16 -7.94
N GLY A 293 1.13 -8.46 -7.73
CA GLY A 293 2.39 -9.13 -8.08
C GLY A 293 2.68 -9.08 -9.59
N LEU A 294 1.67 -9.30 -10.43
CA LEU A 294 1.78 -9.21 -11.89
C LEU A 294 1.99 -7.76 -12.35
N PHE A 295 1.31 -6.81 -11.76
CA PHE A 295 1.51 -5.38 -12.03
C PHE A 295 2.96 -4.94 -11.76
N ILE A 296 3.50 -5.28 -10.59
CA ILE A 296 4.89 -4.97 -10.24
C ILE A 296 5.86 -5.72 -11.17
N GLY A 297 5.61 -7.01 -11.42
CA GLY A 297 6.39 -7.83 -12.33
C GLY A 297 6.46 -7.24 -13.74
N THR A 298 5.35 -6.68 -14.22
CA THR A 298 5.24 -6.05 -15.54
C THR A 298 5.99 -4.73 -15.61
N HIS A 299 5.64 -3.79 -14.73
CA HIS A 299 6.02 -2.38 -14.90
C HIS A 299 7.29 -1.99 -14.15
N VAL A 300 7.62 -2.70 -13.08
CA VAL A 300 8.83 -2.42 -12.28
C VAL A 300 9.93 -3.42 -12.57
N CYS A 301 9.59 -4.71 -12.72
CA CYS A 301 10.57 -5.74 -13.03
C CYS A 301 10.74 -6.01 -14.54
N GLN A 302 9.89 -5.41 -15.39
CA GLN A 302 9.91 -5.53 -16.86
C GLN A 302 9.88 -6.97 -17.36
N GLN A 303 9.15 -7.84 -16.66
CA GLN A 303 9.01 -9.25 -17.00
C GLN A 303 7.92 -9.45 -18.07
N ALA A 304 8.29 -9.88 -19.27
CA ALA A 304 7.35 -10.13 -20.35
C ALA A 304 6.27 -11.17 -19.97
N THR A 305 6.65 -12.22 -19.25
CA THR A 305 5.70 -13.23 -18.77
C THR A 305 4.67 -12.67 -17.78
N ALA A 306 5.06 -11.69 -16.95
CA ALA A 306 4.14 -11.01 -16.05
C ALA A 306 3.16 -10.12 -16.81
N PHE A 307 3.61 -9.43 -17.85
CA PHE A 307 2.74 -8.64 -18.73
C PHE A 307 1.66 -9.49 -19.40
N ASP A 308 2.03 -10.63 -19.98
CA ASP A 308 1.08 -11.54 -20.62
C ASP A 308 0.10 -12.13 -19.60
N ALA A 309 0.59 -12.49 -18.42
CA ALA A 309 -0.24 -13.02 -17.33
C ALA A 309 -1.20 -11.95 -16.78
N LEU A 310 -0.75 -10.71 -16.60
CA LEU A 310 -1.61 -9.58 -16.17
C LEU A 310 -2.72 -9.33 -17.19
N ASN A 311 -2.39 -9.23 -18.47
CA ASN A 311 -3.40 -9.04 -19.51
C ASN A 311 -4.41 -10.20 -19.51
N LYS A 312 -3.93 -11.45 -19.45
CA LYS A 312 -4.80 -12.63 -19.37
C LYS A 312 -5.71 -12.61 -18.14
N LEU A 313 -5.19 -12.22 -16.98
CA LEU A 313 -5.98 -12.08 -15.76
C LEU A 313 -7.09 -11.07 -15.93
N LEU A 314 -6.76 -9.86 -16.42
CA LEU A 314 -7.70 -8.75 -16.54
C LEU A 314 -8.81 -9.01 -17.56
N ILE A 315 -8.50 -9.65 -18.71
CA ILE A 315 -9.51 -9.97 -19.73
C ILE A 315 -10.23 -11.30 -19.46
N SER A 316 -9.83 -12.03 -18.42
CA SER A 316 -10.49 -13.28 -18.05
C SER A 316 -11.94 -13.03 -17.62
N LYS A 317 -12.81 -14.01 -17.87
CA LYS A 317 -14.18 -13.99 -17.32
C LYS A 317 -14.20 -14.40 -15.85
N ASN A 318 -13.26 -13.88 -15.05
CA ASN A 318 -13.21 -14.17 -13.62
C ASN A 318 -14.40 -13.48 -12.93
N PRO A 319 -15.30 -14.22 -12.27
CA PRO A 319 -16.49 -13.64 -11.64
C PRO A 319 -16.18 -12.70 -10.47
N LEU A 320 -14.95 -12.70 -9.96
CA LEU A 320 -14.48 -11.77 -8.92
C LEU A 320 -14.04 -10.42 -9.49
N ILE A 321 -13.94 -10.26 -10.80
CA ILE A 321 -13.60 -8.99 -11.47
C ILE A 321 -14.89 -8.37 -12.00
N ALA A 322 -15.33 -7.27 -11.40
CA ALA A 322 -16.48 -6.51 -11.88
C ALA A 322 -16.14 -5.73 -13.16
N SER A 323 -14.99 -5.08 -13.15
CA SER A 323 -14.44 -4.38 -14.34
C SER A 323 -12.97 -4.06 -14.15
N PHE A 324 -12.30 -3.72 -15.24
CA PHE A 324 -10.97 -3.10 -15.21
C PHE A 324 -10.87 -2.02 -16.28
N GLU A 325 -10.00 -1.05 -16.02
CA GLU A 325 -9.62 -0.01 -16.97
C GLU A 325 -8.10 0.12 -16.99
N ARG A 326 -7.55 0.60 -18.11
CA ARG A 326 -6.13 0.85 -18.30
C ARG A 326 -5.92 2.17 -19.05
N LYS A 327 -4.98 2.98 -18.57
CA LYS A 327 -4.56 4.23 -19.21
C LYS A 327 -3.08 4.25 -19.54
#